data_8266a33c4803b79d36ff443211b20125
#
_entry.id   8266a33c4803b79d36ff443211b20125
#
_cell.length_a   1.000
_cell.length_b   1.000
_cell.length_c   1.000
_cell.angle_alpha   90.00
_cell.angle_beta   90.00
_cell.angle_gamma   90.00
#
_symmetry.space_group_name_H-M   'P 1'
#
loop_
_entity.id
_entity.type
_entity.pdbx_description
1 polymer ?
#
loop_
_entity_poly.entity_id
_entity_poly.type
_entity_poly.pdbx_seq_one_letter_code
_entity_poly.pdbx_strand_id
1 'polypeptide(L)'
;VEKELDLNELCIRRRASTFFVRASGNSMQELGLYDGDVMVVDRAEPPTHGDIVIAEVGGEFTVKRLQLLPRVALLPMNPAYAAIYPEELQLLGVVTWFFNSTRARRR
;
A
#
# COMPACT_ATOMS: atom_id res chain seq x y z
N VAL A 1 23.66 -9.31 -13.68
CA VAL A 1 23.47 -8.22 -12.69
C VAL A 1 23.58 -6.88 -13.42
N GLU A 2 22.58 -6.05 -13.25
CA GLU A 2 22.60 -4.72 -13.81
C GLU A 2 23.56 -3.84 -13.01
N LYS A 3 24.39 -3.07 -13.71
CA LYS A 3 25.36 -2.21 -13.07
C LYS A 3 24.71 -0.97 -12.45
N GLU A 4 23.77 -0.40 -13.16
CA GLU A 4 23.11 0.84 -12.76
C GLU A 4 21.62 0.64 -12.83
N LEU A 5 21.00 0.63 -11.67
CA LEU A 5 19.57 0.57 -11.55
C LEU A 5 19.10 1.85 -10.85
N ASP A 6 18.38 2.68 -11.57
CA ASP A 6 17.75 3.86 -10.99
C ASP A 6 16.37 3.47 -10.48
N LEU A 7 16.21 3.44 -9.16
CA LEU A 7 14.93 3.09 -8.54
C LEU A 7 13.82 4.07 -8.90
N ASN A 8 14.15 5.33 -9.15
CA ASN A 8 13.14 6.30 -9.56
C ASN A 8 12.56 5.93 -10.93
N GLU A 9 13.41 5.53 -11.87
CA GLU A 9 12.96 5.08 -13.18
C GLU A 9 12.15 3.79 -13.09
N LEU A 10 12.59 2.87 -12.24
CA LEU A 10 11.91 1.60 -12.07
C LEU A 10 10.53 1.74 -11.44
N CYS A 11 10.41 2.54 -10.40
CA CYS A 11 9.25 2.56 -9.51
C CYS A 11 8.30 3.72 -9.74
N ILE A 12 8.77 4.82 -10.34
CA ILE A 12 7.96 6.02 -10.53
C ILE A 12 7.56 6.15 -11.98
N ARG A 13 6.31 5.81 -12.26
CA ARG A 13 5.73 5.94 -13.60
C ARG A 13 5.29 7.38 -13.88
N ARG A 14 4.73 8.05 -12.86
CA ARG A 14 4.21 9.43 -12.96
C ARG A 14 4.73 10.23 -11.79
N ARG A 15 5.70 11.10 -12.06
CA ARG A 15 6.36 11.87 -10.98
C ARG A 15 5.40 12.82 -10.28
N ALA A 16 4.52 13.45 -11.02
CA ALA A 16 3.61 14.45 -10.46
C ALA A 16 2.59 13.87 -9.49
N SER A 17 2.27 12.58 -9.62
CA SER A 17 1.25 11.93 -8.79
C SER A 17 1.82 10.87 -7.83
N THR A 18 3.14 10.70 -7.81
CA THR A 18 3.80 9.68 -7.00
C THR A 18 4.44 10.29 -5.77
N PHE A 19 4.25 9.64 -4.64
CA PHE A 19 4.87 10.04 -3.39
C PHE A 19 5.22 8.81 -2.55
N PHE A 20 6.01 9.01 -1.51
CA PHE A 20 6.47 7.93 -0.64
C PHE A 20 5.80 8.07 0.72
N VAL A 21 5.37 6.94 1.28
CA VAL A 21 4.72 6.88 2.59
C VAL A 21 5.31 5.73 3.38
N ARG A 22 5.51 5.92 4.68
CA ARG A 22 5.90 4.82 5.56
C ARG A 22 4.66 4.10 6.06
N ALA A 23 4.70 2.77 6.03
CA ALA A 23 3.64 1.95 6.60
C ALA A 23 3.66 2.05 8.12
N SER A 24 2.48 2.07 8.72
CA SER A 24 2.31 2.02 10.16
C SER A 24 1.47 0.80 10.52
N GLY A 25 1.96 0.01 11.46
CA GLY A 25 1.31 -1.22 11.87
C GLY A 25 1.61 -2.40 10.95
N ASN A 26 0.99 -3.54 11.23
CA ASN A 26 1.30 -4.80 10.56
C ASN A 26 0.07 -5.47 9.94
N SER A 27 -0.95 -4.70 9.55
CA SER A 27 -2.16 -5.25 8.95
C SER A 27 -1.93 -5.94 7.61
N MET A 28 -0.78 -5.70 6.98
CA MET A 28 -0.41 -6.27 5.67
C MET A 28 0.80 -7.21 5.76
N GLN A 29 1.02 -7.79 6.92
CA GLN A 29 2.18 -8.63 7.21
C GLN A 29 2.33 -9.81 6.25
N GLU A 30 1.23 -10.45 5.87
CA GLU A 30 1.28 -11.60 4.95
C GLU A 30 1.63 -11.22 3.52
N LEU A 31 1.55 -9.94 3.17
CA LEU A 31 2.08 -9.42 1.92
C LEU A 31 3.60 -9.24 1.98
N GLY A 32 4.17 -9.23 3.17
CA GLY A 32 5.57 -8.87 3.39
C GLY A 32 5.77 -7.39 3.66
N LEU A 33 4.69 -6.65 3.85
CA LEU A 33 4.72 -5.22 4.18
C LEU A 33 4.58 -5.07 5.69
N TYR A 34 5.59 -4.46 6.31
CA TYR A 34 5.69 -4.34 7.76
C TYR A 34 5.76 -2.89 8.19
N ASP A 35 5.50 -2.68 9.47
CA ASP A 35 5.65 -1.36 10.09
C ASP A 35 6.99 -0.72 9.73
N GLY A 36 6.98 0.54 9.30
CA GLY A 36 8.15 1.30 8.92
C GLY A 36 8.64 1.11 7.49
N ASP A 37 8.10 0.15 6.75
CA ASP A 37 8.46 -0.04 5.35
C ASP A 37 8.03 1.17 4.52
N VAL A 38 8.76 1.42 3.43
CA VAL A 38 8.46 2.52 2.53
C VAL A 38 7.58 2.05 1.38
N MET A 39 6.46 2.74 1.17
CA MET A 39 5.54 2.47 0.07
C MET A 39 5.67 3.57 -0.99
N VAL A 40 5.65 3.15 -2.26
CA VAL A 40 5.52 4.05 -3.41
C VAL A 40 4.05 4.10 -3.77
N VAL A 41 3.47 5.29 -3.75
CA VAL A 41 2.02 5.47 -3.94
C VAL A 41 1.78 6.38 -5.14
N ASP A 42 0.99 5.93 -6.10
CA ASP A 42 0.58 6.71 -7.26
C ASP A 42 -0.89 7.10 -7.11
N ARG A 43 -1.15 8.40 -6.99
CA ARG A 43 -2.50 8.93 -6.84
C ARG A 43 -3.31 8.90 -8.13
N ALA A 44 -2.63 8.83 -9.27
CA ALA A 44 -3.26 8.82 -10.59
C ALA A 44 -3.52 7.41 -11.14
N GLU A 45 -2.98 6.37 -10.48
CA GLU A 45 -3.21 5.00 -10.91
C GLU A 45 -4.67 4.62 -10.65
N PRO A 46 -5.43 4.18 -11.68
CA PRO A 46 -6.80 3.74 -11.46
C PRO A 46 -6.81 2.49 -10.57
N PRO A 47 -7.52 2.52 -9.44
CA PRO A 47 -7.58 1.35 -8.56
C PRO A 47 -8.42 0.24 -9.16
N THR A 48 -7.93 -1.00 -9.04
CA THR A 48 -8.63 -2.19 -9.48
C THR A 48 -8.76 -3.19 -8.34
N HIS A 49 -9.64 -4.17 -8.53
CA HIS A 49 -9.83 -5.24 -7.56
C HIS A 49 -8.50 -5.96 -7.30
N GLY A 50 -8.14 -6.12 -6.04
CA GLY A 50 -6.91 -6.77 -5.64
C GLY A 50 -5.72 -5.86 -5.42
N ASP A 51 -5.81 -4.59 -5.84
CA ASP A 51 -4.73 -3.63 -5.62
C ASP A 51 -4.51 -3.35 -4.13
N ILE A 52 -3.27 -3.04 -3.81
CA ILE A 52 -2.92 -2.51 -2.50
C ILE A 52 -3.09 -1.00 -2.58
N VAL A 53 -3.88 -0.46 -1.66
CA VAL A 53 -4.28 0.95 -1.70
C VAL A 53 -4.06 1.61 -0.35
N ILE A 54 -3.92 2.93 -0.38
CA ILE A 54 -4.03 3.77 0.82
C ILE A 54 -5.45 4.32 0.84
N ALA A 55 -6.19 4.03 1.89
CA ALA A 55 -7.57 4.47 2.06
C ALA A 55 -7.72 5.33 3.30
N GLU A 56 -8.68 6.23 3.28
CA GLU A 56 -9.08 6.99 4.46
C GLU A 56 -10.29 6.31 5.10
N VAL A 57 -10.16 5.96 6.38
CA VAL A 57 -11.21 5.32 7.16
C VAL A 57 -11.28 6.01 8.51
N GLY A 58 -12.43 6.60 8.81
CA GLY A 58 -12.61 7.28 10.09
C GLY A 58 -11.64 8.43 10.35
N GLY A 59 -11.22 9.12 9.29
CA GLY A 59 -10.26 10.22 9.38
C GLY A 59 -8.80 9.81 9.42
N GLU A 60 -8.51 8.53 9.36
CA GLU A 60 -7.15 8.00 9.37
C GLU A 60 -6.82 7.28 8.07
N PHE A 61 -5.56 7.33 7.66
CA PHE A 61 -5.09 6.59 6.49
C PHE A 61 -4.65 5.20 6.89
N THR A 62 -5.02 4.23 6.05
CA THR A 62 -4.65 2.83 6.26
C THR A 62 -4.28 2.19 4.92
N VAL A 63 -3.35 1.24 4.94
CA VAL A 63 -3.00 0.44 3.77
C VAL A 63 -3.75 -0.89 3.85
N LYS A 64 -4.44 -1.24 2.76
CA LYS A 64 -5.25 -2.46 2.70
C LYS A 64 -5.30 -2.96 1.27
N ARG A 65 -5.77 -4.19 1.10
CA ARG A 65 -6.07 -4.75 -0.20
C ARG A 65 -7.50 -4.38 -0.58
N LEU A 66 -7.66 -3.81 -1.77
CA LEU A 66 -8.97 -3.39 -2.25
C LEU A 66 -9.76 -4.58 -2.79
N GLN A 67 -10.96 -4.78 -2.28
CA GLN A 67 -11.94 -5.67 -2.86
C GLN A 67 -13.07 -4.84 -3.45
N LEU A 68 -13.43 -5.08 -4.70
CA LEU A 68 -14.57 -4.43 -5.33
C LEU A 68 -15.76 -5.39 -5.50
N LEU A 69 -15.47 -6.68 -5.63
CA LEU A 69 -16.48 -7.73 -5.82
C LEU A 69 -16.26 -8.85 -4.80
N PRO A 70 -17.31 -9.46 -4.26
CA PRO A 70 -18.74 -9.23 -4.52
C PRO A 70 -19.26 -7.92 -3.92
N ARG A 71 -18.52 -7.32 -3.01
CA ARG A 71 -18.86 -6.02 -2.44
C ARG A 71 -17.57 -5.28 -2.10
N VAL A 72 -17.66 -3.97 -1.97
CA VAL A 72 -16.50 -3.14 -1.63
C VAL A 72 -16.04 -3.44 -0.21
N ALA A 73 -14.76 -3.74 -0.08
CA ALA A 73 -14.13 -3.99 1.21
C ALA A 73 -12.65 -3.60 1.14
N LEU A 74 -12.10 -3.31 2.29
CA LEU A 74 -10.68 -3.10 2.50
C LEU A 74 -10.18 -4.25 3.36
N LEU A 75 -9.36 -5.11 2.77
CA LEU A 75 -8.97 -6.36 3.38
C LEU A 75 -7.55 -6.27 3.96
N PRO A 76 -7.37 -6.66 5.22
CA PRO A 76 -6.04 -6.85 5.77
C PRO A 76 -5.41 -8.12 5.23
N MET A 77 -4.11 -8.21 5.34
CA MET A 77 -3.37 -9.45 5.07
C MET A 77 -2.67 -9.89 6.35
N ASN A 78 -3.47 -10.01 7.39
CA ASN A 78 -3.07 -10.45 8.71
C ASN A 78 -4.33 -10.90 9.44
N PRO A 79 -4.42 -12.16 9.92
CA PRO A 79 -5.63 -12.67 10.55
C PRO A 79 -5.98 -11.98 11.87
N ALA A 80 -5.05 -11.23 12.47
CA ALA A 80 -5.33 -10.46 13.67
C ALA A 80 -6.18 -9.21 13.42
N TYR A 81 -6.39 -8.84 12.14
CA TYR A 81 -7.14 -7.66 11.76
C TYR A 81 -8.42 -8.04 11.02
N ALA A 82 -9.46 -7.25 11.21
CA ALA A 82 -10.73 -7.48 10.55
C ALA A 82 -10.83 -6.72 9.22
N ALA A 83 -11.61 -7.28 8.29
CA ALA A 83 -11.98 -6.58 7.06
C ALA A 83 -12.81 -5.33 7.39
N ILE A 84 -12.64 -4.30 6.59
CA ILE A 84 -13.38 -3.04 6.72
C ILE A 84 -14.36 -2.95 5.55
N TYR A 85 -15.63 -2.66 5.86
CA TYR A 85 -16.67 -2.48 4.85
C TYR A 85 -17.11 -1.01 4.90
N PRO A 86 -16.43 -0.12 4.15
CA PRO A 86 -16.71 1.31 4.24
C PRO A 86 -18.05 1.65 3.58
N GLU A 87 -18.77 2.62 4.14
CA GLU A 87 -19.97 3.15 3.51
C GLU A 87 -19.59 3.96 2.28
N GLU A 88 -18.48 4.67 2.36
CA GLU A 88 -17.95 5.48 1.27
C GLU A 88 -16.47 5.15 1.12
N LEU A 89 -16.07 4.77 -0.09
CA LEU A 89 -14.68 4.44 -0.37
C LEU A 89 -13.90 5.72 -0.72
N GLN A 90 -12.94 6.06 0.12
CA GLN A 90 -12.06 7.20 -0.12
C GLN A 90 -10.62 6.69 -0.23
N LEU A 91 -10.06 6.77 -1.42
CA LEU A 91 -8.71 6.31 -1.70
C LEU A 91 -7.76 7.48 -1.91
N LEU A 92 -6.58 7.39 -1.31
CA LEU A 92 -5.50 8.35 -1.54
C LEU A 92 -4.67 7.96 -2.76
N GLY A 93 -4.46 6.68 -3.00
CA GLY A 93 -3.70 6.18 -4.13
C GLY A 93 -3.48 4.68 -4.09
N VAL A 94 -2.85 4.18 -5.14
CA VAL A 94 -2.49 2.77 -5.28
C VAL A 94 -1.03 2.61 -4.90
N VAL A 95 -0.75 1.61 -4.05
CA VAL A 95 0.62 1.24 -3.70
C VAL A 95 1.15 0.37 -4.84
N THR A 96 2.13 0.88 -5.56
CA THR A 96 2.70 0.21 -6.75
C THR A 96 3.96 -0.57 -6.42
N TRP A 97 4.69 -0.15 -5.39
CA TRP A 97 5.89 -0.80 -4.89
C TRP A 97 6.00 -0.59 -3.40
N PHE A 98 6.71 -1.47 -2.73
CA PHE A 98 7.15 -1.19 -1.36
C PHE A 98 8.52 -1.79 -1.11
N PHE A 99 9.25 -1.20 -0.17
CA PHE A 99 10.60 -1.60 0.16
C PHE A 99 10.75 -1.80 1.65
N ASN A 100 11.54 -2.80 2.02
CA ASN A 100 11.91 -3.00 3.41
C ASN A 100 13.38 -3.38 3.52
N SER A 101 13.97 -3.04 4.66
CA SER A 101 15.35 -3.39 4.97
C SER A 101 15.36 -4.64 5.83
N THR A 102 16.13 -5.63 5.45
CA THR A 102 16.29 -6.83 6.25
C THR A 102 17.00 -6.55 7.58
N ARG A 103 17.78 -5.49 7.64
CA ARG A 103 18.52 -5.12 8.85
C ARG A 103 17.70 -4.28 9.82
N ALA A 104 16.85 -3.41 9.31
CA ALA A 104 16.02 -2.54 10.15
C ALA A 104 15.05 -3.34 11.02
N ARG A 105 14.57 -4.49 10.53
CA ARG A 105 13.63 -5.34 11.26
C ARG A 105 14.24 -6.12 12.42
N ARG A 106 15.55 -6.16 12.51
CA ARG A 106 16.24 -6.90 13.57
C ARG A 106 16.30 -6.16 14.89
N ARG A 107 15.83 -4.96 14.92
CA ARG A 107 15.86 -4.13 16.13
C ARG A 107 14.67 -4.35 17.02
#